data_4e6b54e3ca234981590a3b7191e145c7
#
_entry.id   4e6b54e3ca234981590a3b7191e145c7
#
_cell.length_a   1.000
_cell.length_b   1.000
_cell.length_c   1.000
_cell.angle_alpha   90.00
_cell.angle_beta   90.00
_cell.angle_gamma   90.00
#
_symmetry.space_group_name_H-M   'P 1'
#
loop_
_entity.id
_entity.type
_entity.pdbx_description
1 polymer ?
#
loop_
_entity_poly.entity_id
_entity_poly.type
_entity_poly.pdbx_seq_one_letter_code
_entity_poly.pdbx_strand_id
1 'polypeptide(L)'
;MKMKNALIVNGGLNSTKRDQLGNYDLIVAVDSGTEQAYKLFLKPNLIIGDLDSIDEKTIKRAEKDEVQILKYETNKNETDFELALKYVIGKEIKDITIIGGEYGEIDHLFGVLTVIISFQEDQQISWIHKDLSLIHI
;
A
#
# COMPACT_ATOMS: atom_id res chain seq x y z
N MET A 1 -11.26 19.42 -2.17
CA MET A 1 -10.75 18.95 -3.48
C MET A 1 -10.79 17.43 -3.54
N LYS A 2 -11.32 16.86 -4.61
CA LYS A 2 -11.47 15.42 -4.73
C LYS A 2 -10.14 14.76 -5.14
N MET A 3 -9.73 13.75 -4.41
CA MET A 3 -8.54 12.97 -4.75
C MET A 3 -8.82 12.08 -5.94
N LYS A 4 -7.89 12.01 -6.89
CA LYS A 4 -8.06 11.25 -8.13
C LYS A 4 -7.33 9.92 -8.14
N ASN A 5 -6.17 9.84 -7.50
CA ASN A 5 -5.35 8.63 -7.52
C ASN A 5 -4.70 8.38 -6.17
N ALA A 6 -4.39 7.11 -5.93
CA ALA A 6 -3.72 6.69 -4.70
C ALA A 6 -2.65 5.64 -5.01
N LEU A 7 -1.65 5.62 -4.16
CA LEU A 7 -0.62 4.59 -4.15
C LEU A 7 -0.71 3.84 -2.83
N ILE A 8 -0.76 2.52 -2.89
CA ILE A 8 -0.65 1.67 -1.71
C ILE A 8 0.71 1.00 -1.75
N VAL A 9 1.52 1.25 -0.72
CA VAL A 9 2.86 0.64 -0.58
C VAL A 9 2.74 -0.50 0.42
N ASN A 10 2.63 -1.71 -0.10
CA ASN A 10 2.49 -2.91 0.72
C ASN A 10 3.85 -3.32 1.29
N GLY A 11 3.84 -4.06 2.39
CA GLY A 11 5.07 -4.60 2.97
C GLY A 11 5.64 -5.74 2.16
N GLY A 12 6.81 -6.22 2.55
CA GLY A 12 7.49 -7.30 1.88
C GLY A 12 8.39 -6.82 0.75
N LEU A 13 8.74 -7.75 -0.13
CA LEU A 13 9.67 -7.44 -1.22
C LEU A 13 9.08 -6.43 -2.18
N ASN A 14 9.89 -5.45 -2.56
CA ASN A 14 9.50 -4.41 -3.50
C ASN A 14 10.68 -4.04 -4.39
N SER A 15 10.57 -4.32 -5.68
CA SER A 15 11.58 -4.00 -6.68
C SER A 15 11.27 -2.74 -7.49
N THR A 16 10.16 -2.07 -7.19
CA THR A 16 9.74 -0.87 -7.91
C THR A 16 10.73 0.27 -7.69
N LYS A 17 11.05 0.98 -8.76
CA LYS A 17 11.92 2.16 -8.73
C LYS A 17 11.08 3.44 -8.81
N ARG A 18 11.63 4.53 -8.28
CA ARG A 18 10.90 5.81 -8.24
C ARG A 18 10.45 6.29 -9.62
N ASP A 19 11.25 6.04 -10.66
CA ASP A 19 10.93 6.47 -12.02
C ASP A 19 9.75 5.70 -12.66
N GLN A 20 9.33 4.59 -12.05
CA GLN A 20 8.14 3.85 -12.49
C GLN A 20 6.85 4.45 -11.89
N LEU A 21 6.98 5.40 -10.98
CA LEU A 21 5.86 6.00 -10.25
C LEU A 21 5.60 7.41 -10.72
N GLY A 22 4.35 7.82 -10.63
CA GLY A 22 3.95 9.20 -10.89
C GLY A 22 3.78 9.97 -9.59
N ASN A 23 2.86 10.92 -9.62
CA ASN A 23 2.46 11.68 -8.45
C ASN A 23 1.09 11.20 -7.99
N TYR A 24 0.91 11.06 -6.69
CA TYR A 24 -0.31 10.52 -6.11
C TYR A 24 -0.92 11.48 -5.12
N ASP A 25 -2.24 11.59 -5.16
CA ASP A 25 -2.99 12.45 -4.23
C ASP A 25 -3.02 11.86 -2.82
N LEU A 26 -2.94 10.52 -2.71
CA LEU A 26 -2.92 9.83 -1.44
C LEU A 26 -1.92 8.69 -1.49
N ILE A 27 -1.06 8.62 -0.49
CA ILE A 27 -0.08 7.53 -0.36
C ILE A 27 -0.35 6.83 0.97
N VAL A 28 -0.69 5.54 0.89
CA VAL A 28 -0.96 4.71 2.06
C VAL A 28 0.13 3.65 2.16
N ALA A 29 0.83 3.62 3.28
CA ALA A 29 1.84 2.60 3.55
C ALA A 29 1.26 1.55 4.49
N VAL A 30 1.54 0.29 4.22
CA VAL A 30 1.04 -0.86 4.99
C VAL A 30 2.22 -1.55 5.66
N ASP A 31 2.22 -1.59 6.99
CA ASP A 31 3.26 -2.26 7.79
C ASP A 31 4.67 -1.82 7.36
N SER A 32 5.54 -2.75 7.04
CA SER A 32 6.91 -2.47 6.60
C SER A 32 6.99 -1.75 5.25
N GLY A 33 5.86 -1.61 4.55
CA GLY A 33 5.77 -0.76 3.35
C GLY A 33 6.13 0.69 3.64
N THR A 34 6.03 1.11 4.89
CA THR A 34 6.42 2.46 5.30
C THR A 34 7.90 2.73 5.01
N GLU A 35 8.77 1.78 5.32
CA GLU A 35 10.21 1.90 5.03
C GLU A 35 10.47 1.92 3.53
N GLN A 36 9.73 1.11 2.78
CA GLN A 36 9.83 1.09 1.32
C GLN A 36 9.42 2.43 0.71
N ALA A 37 8.36 3.04 1.25
CA ALA A 37 7.92 4.35 0.79
C ALA A 37 9.02 5.40 0.97
N TYR A 38 9.64 5.45 2.14
CA TYR A 38 10.71 6.40 2.39
C TYR A 38 11.94 6.14 1.53
N LYS A 39 12.27 4.88 1.27
CA LYS A 39 13.38 4.54 0.35
C LYS A 39 13.13 5.04 -1.06
N LEU A 40 11.88 5.15 -1.46
CA LEU A 40 11.48 5.66 -2.78
C LEU A 40 11.25 7.18 -2.76
N PHE A 41 11.66 7.86 -1.69
CA PHE A 41 11.47 9.30 -1.53
C PHE A 41 10.00 9.71 -1.56
N LEU A 42 9.13 8.82 -1.12
CA LEU A 42 7.71 9.09 -0.97
C LEU A 42 7.42 9.47 0.47
N LYS A 43 6.44 10.35 0.66
CA LYS A 43 5.97 10.70 1.99
C LYS A 43 4.56 10.13 2.15
N PRO A 44 4.37 9.09 2.97
CA PRO A 44 3.03 8.56 3.19
C PRO A 44 2.13 9.58 3.86
N ASN A 45 0.87 9.58 3.49
CA ASN A 45 -0.16 10.36 4.19
C ASN A 45 -0.75 9.55 5.35
N LEU A 46 -0.74 8.24 5.22
CA LEU A 46 -1.35 7.32 6.16
C LEU A 46 -0.54 6.05 6.27
N ILE A 47 -0.37 5.56 7.48
CA ILE A 47 0.22 4.26 7.76
C ILE A 47 -0.84 3.38 8.40
N ILE A 48 -1.03 2.19 7.86
CA ILE A 48 -1.99 1.21 8.40
C ILE A 48 -1.22 -0.05 8.81
N GLY A 49 -1.50 -0.56 9.98
CA GLY A 49 -0.99 -1.84 10.41
C GLY A 49 -0.31 -1.81 11.77
N ASP A 50 0.47 -2.86 11.99
CA ASP A 50 1.18 -3.06 13.24
C ASP A 50 2.50 -2.29 13.22
N LEU A 51 2.72 -1.44 14.21
CA LEU A 51 3.96 -0.68 14.32
C LEU A 51 5.16 -1.55 14.69
N ASP A 52 4.93 -2.76 15.20
CA ASP A 52 6.01 -3.68 15.56
C ASP A 52 6.83 -4.14 14.35
N SER A 53 6.23 -4.10 13.16
CA SER A 53 6.90 -4.48 11.91
C SER A 53 7.68 -3.33 11.28
N ILE A 54 7.62 -2.15 11.87
CA ILE A 54 8.25 -0.93 11.33
C ILE A 54 9.44 -0.55 12.20
N ASP A 55 10.56 -0.22 11.56
CA ASP A 55 11.77 0.24 12.23
C ASP A 55 11.47 1.51 13.07
N GLU A 56 12.04 1.56 14.27
CA GLU A 56 11.84 2.68 15.20
C GLU A 56 12.22 4.03 14.57
N LYS A 57 13.28 4.07 13.78
CA LYS A 57 13.71 5.31 13.10
C LYS A 57 12.65 5.78 12.11
N THR A 58 12.02 4.83 11.42
CA THR A 58 10.96 5.13 10.45
C THR A 58 9.72 5.65 11.16
N ILE A 59 9.37 5.07 12.31
CA ILE A 59 8.24 5.53 13.10
C ILE A 59 8.48 6.98 13.57
N LYS A 60 9.68 7.28 14.05
CA LYS A 60 10.03 8.64 14.48
C LYS A 60 9.94 9.64 13.33
N ARG A 61 10.38 9.23 12.15
CA ARG A 61 10.28 10.06 10.95
C ARG A 61 8.82 10.34 10.59
N ALA A 62 7.98 9.32 10.64
CA ALA A 62 6.55 9.45 10.37
C ALA A 62 5.88 10.39 11.36
N GLU A 63 6.22 10.29 12.64
CA GLU A 63 5.69 11.18 13.67
C GLU A 63 6.10 12.63 13.42
N LYS A 64 7.37 12.85 13.04
CA LYS A 64 7.88 14.18 12.71
C LYS A 64 7.17 14.76 11.49
N ASP A 65 6.86 13.92 10.52
CA ASP A 65 6.15 14.32 9.29
C ASP A 65 4.64 14.45 9.50
N GLU A 66 4.16 14.20 10.72
CA GLU A 66 2.73 14.25 11.06
C GLU A 66 1.88 13.29 10.24
N VAL A 67 2.42 12.12 9.91
CA VAL A 67 1.71 11.09 9.17
C VAL A 67 0.64 10.48 10.07
N GLN A 68 -0.57 10.34 9.56
CA GLN A 68 -1.66 9.68 10.29
C GLN A 68 -1.36 8.18 10.39
N ILE A 69 -1.52 7.61 11.59
CA ILE A 69 -1.28 6.18 11.83
C ILE A 69 -2.57 5.55 12.32
N LEU A 70 -3.03 4.53 11.61
CA LEU A 70 -4.19 3.75 11.99
C LEU A 70 -3.75 2.35 12.43
N LYS A 71 -3.92 2.07 13.71
CA LYS A 71 -3.65 0.76 14.28
C LYS A 71 -4.93 -0.04 14.33
N TYR A 72 -4.85 -1.31 13.98
CA TYR A 72 -5.97 -2.23 14.09
C TYR A 72 -5.61 -3.36 15.05
N GLU A 73 -6.63 -3.90 15.70
CA GLU A 73 -6.44 -5.00 16.63
C GLU A 73 -6.00 -6.27 15.92
N THR A 74 -5.20 -7.08 16.60
CA THR A 74 -4.64 -8.32 16.02
C THR A 74 -5.69 -9.39 15.73
N ASN A 75 -6.89 -9.27 16.30
CA ASN A 75 -7.96 -10.25 16.13
C ASN A 75 -8.90 -9.98 14.96
N LYS A 76 -8.59 -9.01 14.14
CA LYS A 76 -9.41 -8.69 12.97
C LYS A 76 -9.35 -9.81 11.93
N ASN A 77 -10.44 -10.00 11.22
CA ASN A 77 -10.51 -10.99 10.14
C ASN A 77 -9.88 -10.50 8.84
N GLU A 78 -9.60 -9.22 8.74
CA GLU A 78 -9.09 -8.59 7.54
C GLU A 78 -7.58 -8.35 7.64
N THR A 79 -6.87 -8.52 6.53
CA THR A 79 -5.45 -8.17 6.48
C THR A 79 -5.30 -6.64 6.48
N ASP A 80 -4.10 -6.16 6.81
CA ASP A 80 -3.83 -4.72 6.78
C ASP A 80 -3.93 -4.18 5.36
N PHE A 81 -3.57 -4.98 4.36
CA PHE A 81 -3.73 -4.62 2.96
C PHE A 81 -5.21 -4.42 2.60
N GLU A 82 -6.09 -5.34 3.04
CA GLU A 82 -7.52 -5.19 2.81
C GLU A 82 -8.05 -3.91 3.42
N LEU A 83 -7.61 -3.58 4.62
CA LEU A 83 -8.01 -2.35 5.31
C LEU A 83 -7.54 -1.12 4.57
N ALA A 84 -6.31 -1.15 4.04
CA ALA A 84 -5.78 -0.05 3.24
C ALA A 84 -6.60 0.15 1.97
N LEU A 85 -6.91 -0.95 1.28
CA LEU A 85 -7.69 -0.89 0.04
C LEU A 85 -9.10 -0.37 0.30
N LYS A 86 -9.74 -0.83 1.38
CA LYS A 86 -11.06 -0.32 1.78
C LYS A 86 -11.02 1.17 2.11
N TYR A 87 -9.97 1.61 2.79
CA TYR A 87 -9.80 3.03 3.11
C TYR A 87 -9.75 3.87 1.84
N VAL A 88 -8.94 3.46 0.88
CA VAL A 88 -8.77 4.18 -0.38
C VAL A 88 -10.08 4.20 -1.18
N ILE A 89 -10.75 3.07 -1.28
CA ILE A 89 -12.03 2.96 -1.98
C ILE A 89 -13.09 3.82 -1.29
N GLY A 90 -13.08 3.86 0.04
CA GLY A 90 -13.99 4.70 0.82
C GLY A 90 -13.81 6.19 0.59
N LYS A 91 -12.64 6.61 0.11
CA LYS A 91 -12.37 8.00 -0.31
C LYS A 91 -12.83 8.28 -1.73
N GLU A 92 -13.51 7.33 -2.36
CA GLU A 92 -14.02 7.43 -3.73
C GLU A 92 -12.90 7.59 -4.77
N ILE A 93 -11.72 7.08 -4.47
CA ILE A 93 -10.59 7.09 -5.39
C ILE A 93 -10.71 5.90 -6.34
N LYS A 94 -10.64 6.16 -7.63
CA LYS A 94 -10.84 5.13 -8.65
C LYS A 94 -9.55 4.61 -9.28
N ASP A 95 -8.50 5.41 -9.27
CA ASP A 95 -7.21 5.01 -9.85
C ASP A 95 -6.27 4.65 -8.71
N ILE A 96 -6.00 3.37 -8.56
CA ILE A 96 -5.23 2.84 -7.43
C ILE A 96 -4.04 2.04 -7.97
N THR A 97 -2.84 2.42 -7.55
CA THR A 97 -1.61 1.71 -7.88
C THR A 97 -1.10 1.03 -6.62
N ILE A 98 -0.66 -0.22 -6.76
CA ILE A 98 -0.12 -1.01 -5.65
C ILE A 98 1.32 -1.37 -5.97
N ILE A 99 2.21 -1.20 -5.00
CA ILE A 99 3.58 -1.67 -5.08
C ILE A 99 3.91 -2.46 -3.80
N GLY A 100 4.93 -3.30 -3.88
CA GLY A 100 5.31 -4.17 -2.77
C GLY A 100 4.52 -5.47 -2.77
N GLY A 101 4.76 -6.30 -1.79
CA GLY A 101 4.10 -7.60 -1.71
C GLY A 101 4.59 -8.60 -2.76
N GLU A 102 5.78 -8.38 -3.32
CA GLU A 102 6.37 -9.26 -4.32
C GLU A 102 7.03 -10.44 -3.64
N TYR A 103 6.22 -11.42 -3.23
CA TYR A 103 6.72 -12.61 -2.57
C TYR A 103 7.05 -13.70 -3.57
N GLY A 104 8.04 -14.50 -3.25
CA GLY A 104 8.39 -15.63 -4.07
C GLY A 104 7.42 -16.82 -3.99
N GLU A 105 6.47 -16.77 -3.07
CA GLU A 105 5.52 -17.85 -2.85
C GLU A 105 4.19 -17.60 -3.56
N ILE A 106 3.76 -18.59 -4.32
CA ILE A 106 2.53 -18.52 -5.13
C ILE A 106 1.29 -18.27 -4.27
N ASP A 107 1.22 -18.93 -3.11
CA ASP A 107 0.06 -18.81 -2.22
C ASP A 107 -0.18 -17.36 -1.79
N HIS A 108 0.91 -16.65 -1.49
CA HIS A 108 0.81 -15.25 -1.08
C HIS A 108 0.37 -14.38 -2.25
N LEU A 109 0.91 -14.64 -3.44
CA LEU A 109 0.51 -13.92 -4.66
C LEU A 109 -0.99 -14.08 -4.92
N PHE A 110 -1.51 -15.30 -4.83
CA PHE A 110 -2.94 -15.56 -5.01
C PHE A 110 -3.78 -14.85 -3.95
N GLY A 111 -3.30 -14.80 -2.70
CA GLY A 111 -3.98 -14.07 -1.64
C GLY A 111 -4.15 -12.59 -1.98
N VAL A 112 -3.08 -11.95 -2.45
CA VAL A 112 -3.12 -10.53 -2.84
C VAL A 112 -4.06 -10.31 -4.00
N LEU A 113 -3.98 -11.15 -5.03
CA LEU A 113 -4.87 -11.04 -6.20
C LEU A 113 -6.33 -11.22 -5.83
N THR A 114 -6.63 -12.17 -4.94
CA THR A 114 -8.00 -12.41 -4.50
C THR A 114 -8.57 -11.18 -3.80
N VAL A 115 -7.78 -10.55 -2.94
CA VAL A 115 -8.22 -9.32 -2.26
C VAL A 115 -8.51 -8.22 -3.28
N ILE A 116 -7.60 -8.02 -4.24
CA ILE A 116 -7.76 -6.97 -5.26
C ILE A 116 -9.05 -7.21 -6.05
N ILE A 117 -9.27 -8.43 -6.52
CA ILE A 117 -10.43 -8.77 -7.35
C ILE A 117 -11.74 -8.56 -6.59
N SER A 118 -11.77 -8.85 -5.28
CA SER A 118 -12.98 -8.70 -4.48
C SER A 118 -13.47 -7.26 -4.35
N PHE A 119 -12.60 -6.29 -4.58
CA PHE A 119 -12.96 -4.87 -4.50
C PHE A 119 -13.12 -4.20 -5.86
N GLN A 120 -12.93 -4.94 -6.93
CA GLN A 120 -12.94 -4.39 -8.28
C GLN A 120 -14.38 -4.18 -8.77
N GLU A 121 -14.89 -2.96 -8.63
CA GLU A 121 -16.17 -2.55 -9.24
C GLU A 121 -15.89 -1.49 -10.29
N ASP A 122 -15.72 -0.22 -9.86
CA ASP A 122 -15.42 0.89 -10.78
C ASP A 122 -13.96 1.31 -10.72
N GLN A 123 -13.14 0.67 -9.91
CA GLN A 123 -11.76 1.06 -9.71
C GLN A 123 -10.86 0.53 -10.81
N GLN A 124 -9.88 1.34 -11.20
CA GLN A 124 -8.75 0.89 -12.01
C GLN A 124 -7.61 0.58 -11.04
N ILE A 125 -7.33 -0.69 -10.85
CA ILE A 125 -6.32 -1.16 -9.93
C ILE A 125 -5.15 -1.73 -10.73
N SER A 126 -3.95 -1.23 -10.47
CA SER A 126 -2.73 -1.67 -11.11
C SER A 126 -1.72 -2.10 -10.05
N TRP A 127 -1.09 -3.24 -10.25
CA TRP A 127 -0.05 -3.73 -9.36
C TRP A 127 1.26 -3.85 -10.15
N ILE A 128 2.29 -3.14 -9.67
CA ILE A 128 3.62 -3.20 -10.29
C ILE A 128 4.40 -4.31 -9.62
N HIS A 129 4.75 -5.33 -10.40
CA HIS A 129 5.43 -6.53 -9.91
C HIS A 129 6.67 -6.81 -10.77
N LYS A 130 7.77 -7.20 -10.15
CA LYS A 130 9.04 -7.40 -10.85
C LYS A 130 8.96 -8.39 -12.01
N ASP A 131 8.25 -9.51 -11.82
CA ASP A 131 8.19 -10.59 -12.81
C ASP A 131 7.09 -10.39 -13.86
N LEU A 132 6.07 -9.63 -13.51
CA LEU A 132 4.89 -9.42 -14.34
C LEU A 132 4.78 -7.98 -14.83
N SER A 133 5.77 -7.16 -14.54
CA SER A 133 5.86 -5.73 -14.86
C SER A 133 4.67 -4.95 -14.30
N LEU A 134 3.56 -4.92 -15.02
CA LEU A 134 2.37 -4.20 -14.58
C LEU A 134 1.16 -5.10 -14.81
N ILE A 135 0.38 -5.30 -13.73
CA ILE A 135 -0.86 -6.06 -13.79
C ILE A 135 -2.02 -5.08 -13.66
N HIS A 136 -2.87 -5.04 -14.68
CA HIS A 136 -4.13 -4.29 -14.64
C HIS A 136 -5.26 -5.25 -14.28
N ILE A 137 -6.05 -4.88 -13.31
CA ILE A 137 -7.12 -5.72 -12.80
C ILE A 137 -8.46 -5.02 -12.98
#